data_27a289c0a81eedfe2c98605017e31f2c
#
_entry.id   27a289c0a81eedfe2c98605017e31f2c
#
_cell.length_a   1.000
_cell.length_b   1.000
_cell.length_c   1.000
_cell.angle_alpha   90.00
_cell.angle_beta   90.00
_cell.angle_gamma   90.00
#
_symmetry.space_group_name_H-M   'P 1'
#
loop_
_entity.id
_entity.type
_entity.pdbx_description
1 polymer ?
#
loop_
_entity_poly.entity_id
_entity_poly.type
_entity_poly.pdbx_seq_one_letter_code
_entity_poly.pdbx_strand_id
1 'polypeptide(L)'
;MPSVRVLKELKEEIFFLTFTVHRWYYLFDRHNLWDILTDSLKYCQNNKGIKIYHFVLMLNHMHLIASSKDMVGFIRDYKTFTAKEIKKNIGETEPHILKLFQVGKEYHFWQKTNMPEIIRSEGFYLEKAQYVEQNPLRKRYVNRAEDWVYSSANTESALLKLESICL
;
A
#
# COMPACT_ATOMS: atom_id res chain seq x y z
N MET A 1 31.32 0.86 5.55
CA MET A 1 30.15 0.34 4.79
C MET A 1 29.42 -0.66 5.66
N PRO A 2 28.13 -0.51 5.87
CA PRO A 2 27.40 -1.56 6.54
C PRO A 2 27.50 -2.84 5.69
N SER A 3 27.80 -3.96 6.32
CA SER A 3 27.81 -5.25 5.65
C SER A 3 26.42 -5.54 5.10
N VAL A 4 26.33 -5.71 3.79
CA VAL A 4 25.07 -6.08 3.15
C VAL A 4 24.77 -7.55 3.49
N ARG A 5 23.87 -7.77 4.44
CA ARG A 5 23.37 -9.10 4.76
C ARG A 5 22.22 -9.41 3.80
N VAL A 6 22.38 -10.39 2.97
CA VAL A 6 21.36 -10.82 2.01
C VAL A 6 20.28 -11.60 2.75
N LEU A 7 19.01 -11.32 2.47
CA LEU A 7 17.86 -12.06 2.97
C LEU A 7 17.76 -13.42 2.25
N LYS A 8 18.68 -14.34 2.60
CA LYS A 8 18.90 -15.60 1.85
C LYS A 8 17.84 -16.67 2.07
N GLU A 9 17.04 -16.55 3.14
CA GLU A 9 16.13 -17.64 3.56
C GLU A 9 14.73 -17.53 2.96
N LEU A 10 14.43 -16.48 2.20
CA LEU A 10 13.11 -16.26 1.64
C LEU A 10 13.02 -16.87 0.24
N LYS A 11 12.04 -17.77 0.07
CA LYS A 11 11.74 -18.37 -1.24
C LYS A 11 11.13 -17.39 -2.23
N GLU A 12 10.62 -16.25 -1.74
CA GLU A 12 9.97 -15.20 -2.50
C GLU A 12 10.71 -13.88 -2.27
N GLU A 13 10.87 -13.10 -3.33
CA GLU A 13 11.47 -11.77 -3.21
C GLU A 13 10.52 -10.82 -2.48
N ILE A 14 11.10 -9.97 -1.63
CA ILE A 14 10.39 -8.89 -0.95
C ILE A 14 10.52 -7.62 -1.78
N PHE A 15 9.40 -6.93 -1.95
CA PHE A 15 9.33 -5.68 -2.67
C PHE A 15 8.86 -4.55 -1.77
N PHE A 16 9.44 -3.39 -1.96
CA PHE A 16 8.87 -2.12 -1.55
C PHE A 16 8.03 -1.57 -2.71
N LEU A 17 6.75 -1.33 -2.44
CA LEU A 17 5.78 -0.90 -3.43
C LEU A 17 5.19 0.46 -3.05
N THR A 18 4.95 1.29 -4.06
CA THR A 18 4.23 2.56 -3.91
C THR A 18 3.06 2.59 -4.89
N PHE A 19 1.86 2.77 -4.37
CA PHE A 19 0.64 2.96 -5.18
C PHE A 19 0.18 4.39 -4.98
N THR A 20 0.14 5.17 -6.04
CA THR A 20 -0.17 6.61 -5.98
C THR A 20 -1.45 6.91 -6.75
N VAL A 21 -2.30 7.74 -6.15
CA VAL A 21 -3.51 8.25 -6.81
C VAL A 21 -3.11 9.12 -8.01
N HIS A 22 -3.85 8.97 -9.09
CA HIS A 22 -3.70 9.77 -10.31
C HIS A 22 -3.63 11.26 -9.98
N ARG A 23 -2.61 11.96 -10.51
CA ARG A 23 -2.35 13.37 -10.27
C ARG A 23 -2.22 13.77 -8.80
N TRP A 24 -1.92 12.82 -7.91
CA TRP A 24 -1.71 13.06 -6.47
C TRP A 24 -2.93 13.66 -5.76
N TYR A 25 -4.14 13.47 -6.28
CA TYR A 25 -5.35 13.91 -5.60
C TYR A 25 -5.53 13.21 -4.26
N TYR A 26 -5.93 13.97 -3.23
CA TYR A 26 -6.36 13.41 -1.95
C TYR A 26 -7.71 12.72 -2.12
N LEU A 27 -7.77 11.44 -1.85
CA LEU A 27 -8.93 10.61 -2.15
C LEU A 27 -9.32 9.65 -1.03
N PHE A 28 -8.35 9.03 -0.35
CA PHE A 28 -8.57 7.84 0.46
C PHE A 28 -9.32 8.10 1.78
N ASP A 29 -9.33 9.33 2.28
CA ASP A 29 -10.07 9.76 3.48
C ASP A 29 -11.57 9.96 3.23
N ARG A 30 -12.03 9.74 1.99
CA ARG A 30 -13.43 9.91 1.60
C ARG A 30 -14.19 8.59 1.70
N HIS A 31 -15.41 8.65 2.25
CA HIS A 31 -16.44 7.60 2.11
C HIS A 31 -15.94 6.16 2.27
N ASN A 32 -15.15 5.88 3.30
CA ASN A 32 -14.63 4.55 3.62
C ASN A 32 -13.70 3.94 2.55
N LEU A 33 -13.04 4.75 1.73
CA LEU A 33 -12.11 4.23 0.74
C LEU A 33 -10.92 3.52 1.38
N TRP A 34 -10.44 3.96 2.55
CA TRP A 34 -9.42 3.21 3.30
C TRP A 34 -9.85 1.78 3.62
N ASP A 35 -11.13 1.57 3.98
CA ASP A 35 -11.65 0.24 4.26
C ASP A 35 -11.71 -0.62 3.00
N ILE A 36 -12.10 -0.06 1.86
CA ILE A 36 -12.06 -0.75 0.57
C ILE A 36 -10.63 -1.22 0.25
N LEU A 37 -9.64 -0.37 0.48
CA LEU A 37 -8.23 -0.70 0.22
C LEU A 37 -7.72 -1.78 1.17
N THR A 38 -8.01 -1.68 2.46
CA THR A 38 -7.57 -2.66 3.46
C THR A 38 -8.29 -4.00 3.31
N ASP A 39 -9.59 -4.00 3.04
CA ASP A 39 -10.34 -5.23 2.80
C ASP A 39 -9.87 -5.96 1.54
N SER A 40 -9.50 -5.20 0.50
CA SER A 40 -8.91 -5.76 -0.71
C SER A 40 -7.54 -6.39 -0.44
N LEU A 41 -6.71 -5.78 0.43
CA LEU A 41 -5.44 -6.37 0.87
C LEU A 41 -5.66 -7.65 1.68
N LYS A 42 -6.62 -7.66 2.61
CA LYS A 42 -7.00 -8.87 3.36
C LYS A 42 -7.44 -10.00 2.43
N TYR A 43 -8.25 -9.68 1.44
CA TYR A 43 -8.65 -10.66 0.43
C TYR A 43 -7.44 -11.25 -0.28
N CYS A 44 -6.49 -10.42 -0.68
CA CYS A 44 -5.26 -10.88 -1.34
C CYS A 44 -4.39 -11.74 -0.41
N GLN A 45 -4.31 -11.40 0.88
CA GLN A 45 -3.63 -12.24 1.86
C GLN A 45 -4.27 -13.63 1.97
N ASN A 46 -5.60 -13.69 2.05
CA ASN A 46 -6.33 -14.94 2.26
C ASN A 46 -6.44 -15.81 1.00
N ASN A 47 -6.47 -15.21 -0.18
CA ASN A 47 -6.82 -15.91 -1.43
C ASN A 47 -5.71 -15.91 -2.49
N LYS A 48 -4.72 -15.03 -2.40
CA LYS A 48 -3.66 -14.88 -3.40
C LYS A 48 -2.25 -15.06 -2.84
N GLY A 49 -2.15 -15.39 -1.55
CA GLY A 49 -0.87 -15.69 -0.90
C GLY A 49 0.08 -14.50 -0.77
N ILE A 50 -0.44 -13.28 -0.82
CA ILE A 50 0.39 -12.10 -0.53
C ILE A 50 0.78 -12.08 0.94
N LYS A 51 2.04 -11.82 1.22
CA LYS A 51 2.56 -11.62 2.57
C LYS A 51 2.93 -10.15 2.73
N ILE A 52 2.40 -9.51 3.76
CA ILE A 52 2.64 -8.10 4.06
C ILE A 52 3.47 -8.01 5.33
N TYR A 53 4.58 -7.29 5.26
CA TYR A 53 5.50 -7.06 6.38
C TYR A 53 5.27 -5.71 7.03
N HIS A 54 5.14 -4.66 6.22
CA HIS A 54 4.82 -3.30 6.65
C HIS A 54 3.89 -2.64 5.66
N PHE A 55 3.05 -1.74 6.14
CA PHE A 55 2.18 -0.95 5.28
C PHE A 55 1.84 0.41 5.88
N VAL A 56 1.48 1.33 5.03
CA VAL A 56 0.82 2.58 5.41
C VAL A 56 -0.09 3.04 4.27
N LEU A 57 -1.31 3.42 4.61
CA LEU A 57 -2.22 4.09 3.69
C LEU A 57 -2.29 5.57 4.08
N MET A 58 -1.84 6.42 3.16
CA MET A 58 -1.86 7.88 3.30
C MET A 58 -3.16 8.44 2.68
N LEU A 59 -3.22 9.74 2.41
CA LEU A 59 -4.41 10.37 1.81
C LEU A 59 -4.49 10.17 0.29
N ASN A 60 -3.34 10.02 -0.37
CA ASN A 60 -3.21 9.95 -1.83
C ASN A 60 -2.23 8.91 -2.34
N HIS A 61 -1.68 8.09 -1.46
CA HIS A 61 -0.79 7.00 -1.82
C HIS A 61 -0.73 5.98 -0.69
N MET A 62 -0.20 4.82 -1.00
CA MET A 62 0.08 3.79 -0.03
C MET A 62 1.44 3.16 -0.32
N HIS A 63 2.10 2.69 0.73
CA HIS A 63 3.31 1.91 0.64
C HIS A 63 3.09 0.53 1.24
N LEU A 64 3.67 -0.47 0.62
CA LEU A 64 3.72 -1.84 1.12
C LEU A 64 5.16 -2.35 1.09
N ILE A 65 5.52 -3.13 2.11
CA ILE A 65 6.62 -4.08 2.01
C ILE A 65 5.98 -5.45 2.00
N ALA A 66 6.08 -6.15 0.88
CA ALA A 66 5.33 -7.37 0.64
C ALA A 66 6.09 -8.36 -0.25
N SER A 67 5.73 -9.64 -0.14
CA SER A 67 6.19 -10.70 -1.04
C SER A 67 5.02 -11.49 -1.60
N SER A 68 5.22 -12.05 -2.78
CA SER A 68 4.26 -12.91 -3.46
C SER A 68 4.98 -13.76 -4.50
N LYS A 69 4.44 -14.95 -4.78
CA LYS A 69 4.90 -15.76 -5.91
C LYS A 69 4.61 -15.10 -7.26
N ASP A 70 3.57 -14.28 -7.33
CA ASP A 70 3.18 -13.53 -8.52
C ASP A 70 2.91 -12.06 -8.15
N MET A 71 3.97 -11.29 -7.97
CA MET A 71 3.86 -9.87 -7.61
C MET A 71 3.23 -9.05 -8.74
N VAL A 72 3.54 -9.35 -9.99
CA VAL A 72 2.97 -8.65 -11.15
C VAL A 72 1.46 -8.86 -11.22
N GLY A 73 1.01 -10.11 -11.06
CA GLY A 73 -0.41 -10.44 -11.02
C GLY A 73 -1.13 -9.78 -9.85
N PHE A 74 -0.52 -9.78 -8.66
CA PHE A 74 -1.06 -9.08 -7.50
C PHE A 74 -1.28 -7.59 -7.79
N ILE A 75 -0.27 -6.88 -8.26
CA ILE A 75 -0.34 -5.45 -8.54
C ILE A 75 -1.46 -5.14 -9.54
N ARG A 76 -1.51 -5.89 -10.64
CA ARG A 76 -2.53 -5.74 -11.67
C ARG A 76 -3.93 -5.94 -11.10
N ASP A 77 -4.16 -7.04 -10.42
CA ASP A 77 -5.48 -7.42 -9.93
C ASP A 77 -5.95 -6.48 -8.81
N TYR A 78 -5.05 -6.12 -7.90
CA TYR A 78 -5.34 -5.16 -6.82
C TYR A 78 -5.76 -3.80 -7.38
N LYS A 79 -4.99 -3.25 -8.32
CA LYS A 79 -5.32 -1.96 -8.96
C LYS A 79 -6.63 -2.03 -9.74
N THR A 80 -6.87 -3.09 -10.47
CA THR A 80 -8.11 -3.25 -11.27
C THR A 80 -9.33 -3.34 -10.37
N PHE A 81 -9.26 -4.16 -9.34
CA PHE A 81 -10.37 -4.33 -8.40
C PHE A 81 -10.66 -3.06 -7.60
N THR A 82 -9.63 -2.47 -7.00
CA THR A 82 -9.80 -1.25 -6.18
C THR A 82 -10.25 -0.05 -7.02
N ALA A 83 -9.76 0.10 -8.24
CA ALA A 83 -10.24 1.14 -9.14
C ALA A 83 -11.74 1.01 -9.44
N LYS A 84 -12.23 -0.21 -9.66
CA LYS A 84 -13.65 -0.49 -9.86
C LYS A 84 -14.48 -0.12 -8.63
N GLU A 85 -14.04 -0.52 -7.44
CA GLU A 85 -14.74 -0.22 -6.18
C GLU A 85 -14.70 1.28 -5.84
N ILE A 86 -13.57 1.95 -6.07
CA ILE A 86 -13.45 3.40 -5.91
C ILE A 86 -14.40 4.13 -6.86
N LYS A 87 -14.44 3.74 -8.13
CA LYS A 87 -15.35 4.32 -9.12
C LYS A 87 -16.81 4.20 -8.69
N LYS A 88 -17.20 3.01 -8.22
CA LYS A 88 -18.56 2.75 -7.72
C LYS A 88 -18.87 3.64 -6.52
N ASN A 89 -18.02 3.62 -5.51
CA ASN A 89 -18.20 4.38 -4.26
C ASN A 89 -18.33 5.89 -4.53
N ILE A 90 -17.35 6.47 -5.27
CA ILE A 90 -17.36 7.90 -5.59
C ILE A 90 -18.52 8.25 -6.53
N GLY A 91 -18.90 7.37 -7.45
CA GLY A 91 -20.04 7.56 -8.32
C GLY A 91 -21.36 7.66 -7.56
N GLU A 92 -21.49 6.94 -6.45
CA GLU A 92 -22.68 6.96 -5.58
C GLU A 92 -22.67 8.11 -4.57
N THR A 93 -21.49 8.51 -4.09
CA THR A 93 -21.32 9.48 -2.97
C THR A 93 -20.99 10.90 -3.42
N GLU A 94 -20.06 11.05 -4.35
CA GLU A 94 -19.58 12.34 -4.86
C GLU A 94 -19.33 12.28 -6.37
N PRO A 95 -20.37 12.07 -7.20
CA PRO A 95 -20.18 11.81 -8.64
C PRO A 95 -19.44 12.91 -9.41
N HIS A 96 -19.47 14.14 -8.95
CA HIS A 96 -18.74 15.25 -9.56
C HIS A 96 -17.22 15.09 -9.47
N ILE A 97 -16.71 14.35 -8.47
CA ILE A 97 -15.27 14.08 -8.29
C ILE A 97 -14.76 13.13 -9.38
N LEU A 98 -15.61 12.26 -9.93
CA LEU A 98 -15.19 11.35 -11.00
C LEU A 98 -14.56 12.07 -12.20
N LYS A 99 -14.98 13.29 -12.49
CA LYS A 99 -14.43 14.09 -13.58
C LYS A 99 -12.93 14.36 -13.44
N LEU A 100 -12.43 14.42 -12.21
CA LEU A 100 -10.99 14.62 -11.94
C LEU A 100 -10.15 13.41 -12.39
N PHE A 101 -10.76 12.24 -12.43
CA PHE A 101 -10.10 10.98 -12.76
C PHE A 101 -10.38 10.51 -14.18
N GLN A 102 -11.18 11.27 -14.93
CA GLN A 102 -11.53 10.92 -16.31
C GLN A 102 -10.39 11.28 -17.27
N VAL A 103 -9.97 10.31 -18.07
CA VAL A 103 -8.98 10.46 -19.15
C VAL A 103 -9.61 9.89 -20.42
N GLY A 104 -10.08 10.75 -21.31
CA GLY A 104 -10.85 10.33 -22.48
C GLY A 104 -12.19 9.70 -22.06
N LYS A 105 -12.41 8.43 -22.42
CA LYS A 105 -13.62 7.66 -22.03
C LYS A 105 -13.42 6.80 -20.77
N GLU A 106 -12.20 6.77 -20.23
CA GLU A 106 -11.83 5.92 -19.10
C GLU A 106 -11.63 6.72 -17.82
N TYR A 107 -11.58 6.00 -16.69
CA TYR A 107 -11.26 6.56 -15.39
C TYR A 107 -9.96 5.95 -14.87
N HIS A 108 -9.03 6.82 -14.45
CA HIS A 108 -7.74 6.44 -13.93
C HIS A 108 -7.62 6.92 -12.48
N PHE A 109 -7.70 6.00 -11.52
CA PHE A 109 -7.53 6.31 -10.09
C PHE A 109 -6.09 6.13 -9.64
N TRP A 110 -5.36 5.20 -10.26
CA TRP A 110 -3.97 4.90 -9.96
C TRP A 110 -3.03 5.44 -11.02
N GLN A 111 -1.87 5.91 -10.59
CA GLN A 111 -0.76 6.14 -11.53
C GLN A 111 -0.32 4.81 -12.15
N LYS A 112 0.19 4.84 -13.37
CA LYS A 112 0.58 3.62 -14.10
C LYS A 112 1.74 2.88 -13.45
N THR A 113 2.71 3.61 -12.92
CA THR A 113 3.88 3.00 -12.27
C THR A 113 3.67 2.79 -10.78
N ASN A 114 4.24 1.71 -10.23
CA ASN A 114 4.26 1.41 -8.80
C ASN A 114 5.66 1.56 -8.21
N MET A 115 6.65 1.86 -9.03
CA MET A 115 8.05 1.97 -8.64
C MET A 115 8.51 0.79 -7.72
N PRO A 116 8.29 -0.48 -8.12
CA PRO A 116 8.66 -1.60 -7.27
C PRO A 116 10.18 -1.67 -7.10
N GLU A 117 10.63 -1.76 -5.86
CA GLU A 117 12.04 -1.92 -5.51
C GLU A 117 12.24 -3.25 -4.81
N ILE A 118 13.16 -4.08 -5.30
CA ILE A 118 13.48 -5.36 -4.66
C ILE A 118 14.34 -5.11 -3.44
N ILE A 119 13.92 -5.67 -2.30
CA ILE A 119 14.67 -5.60 -1.03
C ILE A 119 15.54 -6.85 -0.92
N ARG A 120 16.87 -6.67 -1.01
CA ARG A 120 17.84 -7.76 -0.98
C ARG A 120 18.78 -7.74 0.21
N SER A 121 18.68 -6.71 1.06
CA SER A 121 19.54 -6.58 2.23
C SER A 121 18.76 -6.22 3.47
N GLU A 122 19.27 -6.62 4.63
CA GLU A 122 18.72 -6.25 5.93
C GLU A 122 18.69 -4.74 6.13
N GLY A 123 19.78 -4.05 5.79
CA GLY A 123 19.86 -2.59 5.93
C GLY A 123 18.81 -1.86 5.10
N PHE A 124 18.59 -2.30 3.86
CA PHE A 124 17.57 -1.71 3.00
C PHE A 124 16.15 -2.02 3.48
N TYR A 125 15.93 -3.22 4.01
CA TYR A 125 14.66 -3.58 4.63
C TYR A 125 14.33 -2.66 5.82
N LEU A 126 15.27 -2.49 6.74
CA LEU A 126 15.07 -1.64 7.93
C LEU A 126 14.84 -0.18 7.55
N GLU A 127 15.59 0.33 6.56
CA GLU A 127 15.37 1.68 6.02
C GLU A 127 13.96 1.86 5.48
N LYS A 128 13.48 0.93 4.64
CA LYS A 128 12.14 1.00 4.05
C LYS A 128 11.03 0.78 5.07
N ALA A 129 11.21 -0.12 6.03
CA ALA A 129 10.27 -0.33 7.13
C ALA A 129 10.08 0.95 7.95
N GLN A 130 11.17 1.60 8.32
CA GLN A 130 11.12 2.89 9.02
C GLN A 130 10.48 3.97 8.15
N TYR A 131 10.83 4.04 6.88
CA TYR A 131 10.24 4.99 5.94
C TYR A 131 8.71 4.85 5.87
N VAL A 132 8.21 3.62 5.75
CA VAL A 132 6.77 3.32 5.71
C VAL A 132 6.08 3.79 6.98
N GLU A 133 6.56 3.35 8.13
CA GLU A 133 5.89 3.58 9.42
C GLU A 133 5.96 5.03 9.88
N GLN A 134 7.00 5.75 9.53
CA GLN A 134 7.15 7.17 9.88
C GLN A 134 6.53 8.14 8.88
N ASN A 135 5.94 7.63 7.80
CA ASN A 135 5.37 8.49 6.76
C ASN A 135 4.30 9.48 7.29
N PRO A 136 3.32 9.04 8.12
CA PRO A 136 2.34 9.97 8.70
C PRO A 136 2.96 11.01 9.64
N LEU A 137 4.00 10.62 10.38
CA LEU A 137 4.73 11.53 11.27
C LEU A 137 5.48 12.62 10.47
N ARG A 138 6.17 12.24 9.40
CA ARG A 138 6.86 13.19 8.51
C ARG A 138 5.90 14.17 7.83
N LYS A 139 4.69 13.73 7.53
CA LYS A 139 3.63 14.58 6.97
C LYS A 139 2.91 15.42 8.04
N ARG A 140 3.28 15.27 9.31
CA ARG A 140 2.67 15.96 10.46
C ARG A 140 1.17 15.70 10.61
N TYR A 141 0.69 14.51 10.21
CA TYR A 141 -0.68 14.08 10.42
C TYR A 141 -0.91 13.57 11.83
N VAL A 142 0.13 13.04 12.45
CA VAL A 142 0.15 12.53 13.84
C VAL A 142 1.44 12.96 14.53
N ASN A 143 1.43 12.93 15.86
CA ASN A 143 2.62 13.20 16.68
C ASN A 143 3.45 11.94 16.96
N ARG A 144 2.84 10.78 16.83
CA ARG A 144 3.46 9.46 17.01
C ARG A 144 3.05 8.55 15.87
N ALA A 145 3.96 7.74 15.35
CA ALA A 145 3.70 6.84 14.21
C ALA A 145 2.54 5.88 14.49
N GLU A 146 2.47 5.35 15.72
CA GLU A 146 1.44 4.41 16.15
C GLU A 146 0.03 5.01 16.26
N ASP A 147 -0.11 6.33 16.22
CA ASP A 147 -1.42 6.99 16.26
C ASP A 147 -2.12 6.97 14.87
N TRP A 148 -1.41 6.61 13.81
CA TRP A 148 -2.00 6.46 12.48
C TRP A 148 -2.60 5.07 12.30
N VAL A 149 -3.93 4.98 12.30
CA VAL A 149 -4.68 3.70 12.30
C VAL A 149 -4.36 2.83 11.07
N TYR A 150 -4.19 3.43 9.91
CA TYR A 150 -3.94 2.72 8.64
C TYR A 150 -2.45 2.49 8.39
N SER A 151 -1.77 1.95 9.40
CA SER A 151 -0.33 1.68 9.37
C SER A 151 0.04 0.45 10.18
N SER A 152 1.07 -0.25 9.76
CA SER A 152 1.68 -1.35 10.54
C SER A 152 2.30 -0.89 11.86
N ALA A 153 2.59 0.41 12.02
CA ALA A 153 3.02 0.97 13.30
C ALA A 153 1.91 0.95 14.36
N ASN A 154 0.64 0.99 13.94
CA ASN A 154 -0.51 0.86 14.84
C ASN A 154 -0.85 -0.62 15.05
N THR A 155 -0.41 -1.20 16.15
CA THR A 155 -0.64 -2.61 16.47
C THR A 155 -2.02 -2.89 17.06
N GLU A 156 -2.70 -1.88 17.57
CA GLU A 156 -4.03 -2.03 18.19
C GLU A 156 -5.14 -2.25 17.16
N SER A 157 -5.06 -1.60 15.99
CA SER A 157 -6.08 -1.73 14.96
C SER A 157 -6.11 -3.11 14.30
N ALA A 158 -4.98 -3.80 14.24
CA ALA A 158 -4.82 -5.14 13.66
C ALA A 158 -5.52 -5.30 12.29
N LEU A 159 -5.45 -4.27 11.44
CA LEU A 159 -6.15 -4.22 10.15
C LEU A 159 -5.70 -5.31 9.19
N LEU A 160 -4.40 -5.63 9.18
CA LEU A 160 -3.81 -6.66 8.32
C LEU A 160 -2.98 -7.62 9.16
N LYS A 161 -2.90 -8.88 8.71
CA LYS A 161 -1.93 -9.82 9.25
C LYS A 161 -0.54 -9.42 8.76
N LEU A 162 0.42 -9.27 9.68
CA LEU A 162 1.79 -8.92 9.34
C LEU A 162 2.70 -10.12 9.48
N GLU A 163 3.56 -10.30 8.50
CA GLU A 163 4.68 -11.24 8.58
C GLU A 163 5.89 -10.56 9.22
N SER A 164 6.73 -11.37 9.86
CA SER A 164 7.98 -10.90 10.43
C SER A 164 9.17 -11.56 9.74
N ILE A 165 10.29 -10.84 9.68
CA ILE A 165 11.56 -11.38 9.21
C ILE A 165 12.45 -11.57 10.42
N CYS A 166 13.01 -12.78 10.58
CA CYS A 166 14.09 -13.01 11.53
C CYS A 166 15.38 -12.43 10.94
N LEU A 167 15.83 -11.33 11.52
CA LEU A 167 17.08 -10.64 11.17
C LEU A 167 18.22 -11.13 12.04
#